data_91f066a43829741e88ad0e33d9cce46c
#
_entry.id   91f066a43829741e88ad0e33d9cce46c
#
_cell.length_a   1.000
_cell.length_b   1.000
_cell.length_c   1.000
_cell.angle_alpha   90.00
_cell.angle_beta   90.00
_cell.angle_gamma   90.00
#
_symmetry.space_group_name_H-M   'P 1'
#
loop_
_entity.id
_entity.type
_entity.pdbx_description
1 polymer ?
#
loop_
_entity_poly.entity_id
_entity_poly.type
_entity_poly.pdbx_seq_one_letter_code
_entity_poly.pdbx_strand_id
1 'polypeptide(L)'
;MKFSLIRPASMLALTLGLASCGGGGDDTYTVAGSVTGLEYQGLVLTTNGSDVAVAPPATAGTAVSFAFPNKLEYGDTYNVTVKTQPAHQYCEPHREAPLSVSDTAGRLATINVRLQCSVNTFPIGGTVTGLTAANTGLVLANGSTGGSVAVSQPTGDTASGPIVYTLPNVAYNVSYGVTVVTQPTGRFCTVANPTGIMGDAEIKNINVTCVPT
;
A
#
# COMPACT_ATOMS: atom_id res chain seq x y z
N MET A 1 -74.43 -52.54 38.14
CA MET A 1 -74.48 -51.21 37.55
C MET A 1 -73.06 -50.65 37.45
N LYS A 2 -72.41 -50.70 36.34
CA LYS A 2 -71.25 -49.89 36.01
C LYS A 2 -71.10 -49.84 34.47
N PHE A 3 -71.45 -48.72 33.92
CA PHE A 3 -71.32 -48.45 32.48
C PHE A 3 -69.84 -48.20 32.15
N SER A 4 -69.32 -48.93 31.19
CA SER A 4 -68.01 -48.73 30.63
C SER A 4 -68.16 -47.94 29.32
N LEU A 5 -67.66 -46.74 29.27
CA LEU A 5 -67.61 -45.85 28.10
C LEU A 5 -66.36 -46.14 27.29
N ILE A 6 -66.55 -46.68 26.09
CA ILE A 6 -65.54 -46.88 25.07
C ILE A 6 -65.34 -45.55 24.35
N ARG A 7 -64.15 -44.95 24.42
CA ARG A 7 -63.76 -43.77 23.68
C ARG A 7 -63.11 -44.23 22.35
N PRO A 8 -63.52 -43.71 21.17
CA PRO A 8 -62.80 -43.95 19.94
C PRO A 8 -61.56 -43.11 19.89
N ALA A 9 -60.44 -43.72 19.59
CA ALA A 9 -59.13 -43.08 19.32
C ALA A 9 -59.17 -42.49 17.89
N SER A 10 -59.20 -41.16 17.81
CA SER A 10 -59.02 -40.41 16.58
C SER A 10 -57.54 -40.48 16.16
N MET A 11 -57.21 -41.22 15.12
CA MET A 11 -55.91 -41.16 14.45
C MET A 11 -55.83 -39.82 13.70
N LEU A 12 -54.96 -38.93 14.20
CA LEU A 12 -54.56 -37.69 13.54
C LEU A 12 -53.45 -38.05 12.55
N ALA A 13 -53.74 -38.16 11.27
CA ALA A 13 -52.75 -38.32 10.22
C ALA A 13 -51.99 -37.01 10.06
N LEU A 14 -50.73 -37.00 10.51
CA LEU A 14 -49.82 -35.89 10.36
C LEU A 14 -49.26 -35.97 8.89
N THR A 15 -49.84 -35.21 7.98
CA THR A 15 -49.26 -35.01 6.63
C THR A 15 -48.06 -34.04 6.79
N LEU A 16 -46.86 -34.61 6.75
CA LEU A 16 -45.65 -33.79 6.54
C LEU A 16 -45.73 -33.22 5.13
N GLY A 17 -46.19 -31.98 5.02
CA GLY A 17 -45.94 -31.18 3.83
C GLY A 17 -44.47 -30.91 3.72
N LEU A 18 -43.78 -31.58 2.80
CA LEU A 18 -42.49 -31.16 2.29
C LEU A 18 -42.68 -29.80 1.63
N ALA A 19 -42.49 -28.72 2.42
CA ALA A 19 -42.28 -27.40 1.86
C ALA A 19 -40.95 -27.46 1.08
N SER A 20 -41.05 -27.73 -0.22
CA SER A 20 -39.98 -27.47 -1.16
C SER A 20 -39.66 -25.99 -1.07
N CYS A 21 -38.63 -25.63 -0.32
CA CYS A 21 -37.95 -24.35 -0.43
C CYS A 21 -37.26 -24.31 -1.81
N GLY A 22 -38.07 -24.18 -2.87
CA GLY A 22 -37.64 -23.72 -4.18
C GLY A 22 -37.52 -22.22 -4.15
N GLY A 23 -36.64 -21.69 -3.35
CA GLY A 23 -36.17 -20.30 -3.41
C GLY A 23 -35.17 -20.15 -4.55
N GLY A 24 -35.63 -20.25 -5.80
CA GLY A 24 -34.91 -19.66 -6.93
C GLY A 24 -35.19 -18.17 -6.94
N GLY A 25 -34.67 -17.44 -5.95
CA GLY A 25 -34.49 -16.02 -6.02
C GLY A 25 -33.22 -15.79 -6.84
N ASP A 26 -33.26 -14.84 -7.76
CA ASP A 26 -32.07 -14.36 -8.47
C ASP A 26 -31.14 -13.68 -7.43
N ASP A 27 -30.37 -14.50 -6.69
CA ASP A 27 -29.44 -14.01 -5.67
C ASP A 27 -28.36 -13.20 -6.38
N THR A 28 -28.38 -11.91 -6.15
CA THR A 28 -27.40 -10.98 -6.71
C THR A 28 -26.38 -10.56 -5.66
N TYR A 29 -25.12 -10.49 -6.07
CA TYR A 29 -23.98 -10.20 -5.21
C TYR A 29 -23.37 -8.87 -5.57
N THR A 30 -23.16 -8.02 -4.57
CA THR A 30 -22.45 -6.76 -4.76
C THR A 30 -20.95 -6.96 -4.50
N VAL A 31 -20.11 -6.60 -5.48
CA VAL A 31 -18.66 -6.55 -5.27
C VAL A 31 -18.37 -5.28 -4.47
N ALA A 32 -17.97 -5.44 -3.23
CA ALA A 32 -17.70 -4.35 -2.31
C ALA A 32 -16.42 -4.64 -1.51
N GLY A 33 -15.90 -3.63 -0.82
CA GLY A 33 -14.71 -3.81 -0.02
C GLY A 33 -14.22 -2.55 0.66
N SER A 34 -12.95 -2.56 1.04
CA SER A 34 -12.29 -1.45 1.73
C SER A 34 -10.88 -1.23 1.18
N VAL A 35 -10.45 0.03 1.25
CA VAL A 35 -9.09 0.49 0.96
C VAL A 35 -8.52 1.10 2.22
N THR A 36 -7.36 0.62 2.66
CA THR A 36 -6.60 1.19 3.77
C THR A 36 -5.44 2.05 3.27
N GLY A 37 -5.04 3.06 4.03
CA GLY A 37 -3.88 3.91 3.70
C GLY A 37 -4.09 4.86 2.51
N LEU A 38 -5.32 5.05 2.02
CA LEU A 38 -5.60 6.00 0.94
C LEU A 38 -5.60 7.43 1.52
N GLU A 39 -4.68 8.27 1.02
CA GLU A 39 -4.49 9.66 1.46
C GLU A 39 -4.72 10.68 0.34
N TYR A 40 -4.50 10.27 -0.92
CA TYR A 40 -4.56 11.15 -2.08
C TYR A 40 -5.67 10.75 -3.05
N GLN A 41 -6.16 11.74 -3.79
CA GLN A 41 -7.23 11.58 -4.79
C GLN A 41 -6.75 10.81 -6.02
N GLY A 42 -7.71 10.26 -6.79
CA GLY A 42 -7.48 9.70 -8.11
C GLY A 42 -7.53 8.19 -8.20
N LEU A 43 -7.78 7.46 -7.10
CA LEU A 43 -7.95 6.01 -7.15
C LEU A 43 -9.22 5.65 -7.93
N VAL A 44 -9.06 4.84 -8.98
CA VAL A 44 -10.17 4.20 -9.71
C VAL A 44 -9.95 2.70 -9.71
N LEU A 45 -10.95 1.96 -9.25
CA LEU A 45 -11.00 0.50 -9.29
C LEU A 45 -11.90 0.06 -10.43
N THR A 46 -11.61 -1.12 -11.00
CA THR A 46 -12.41 -1.70 -12.08
C THR A 46 -12.63 -3.20 -11.85
N THR A 47 -13.80 -3.68 -12.22
CA THR A 47 -14.14 -5.10 -12.34
C THR A 47 -15.28 -5.28 -13.35
N ASN A 48 -15.25 -6.33 -14.17
CA ASN A 48 -16.32 -6.70 -15.12
C ASN A 48 -16.85 -5.52 -15.97
N GLY A 49 -15.93 -4.63 -16.40
CA GLY A 49 -16.29 -3.45 -17.20
C GLY A 49 -16.95 -2.30 -16.42
N SER A 50 -17.07 -2.41 -15.11
CA SER A 50 -17.58 -1.37 -14.21
C SER A 50 -16.43 -0.69 -13.46
N ASP A 51 -16.49 0.64 -13.35
CA ASP A 51 -15.49 1.43 -12.66
C ASP A 51 -16.10 2.09 -11.41
N VAL A 52 -15.28 2.22 -10.35
CA VAL A 52 -15.62 2.98 -9.17
C VAL A 52 -14.46 3.89 -8.75
N ALA A 53 -14.72 5.18 -8.61
CA ALA A 53 -13.76 6.12 -8.03
C ALA A 53 -13.86 6.08 -6.50
N VAL A 54 -12.71 5.97 -5.84
CA VAL A 54 -12.62 5.94 -4.37
C VAL A 54 -11.90 7.19 -3.90
N ALA A 55 -12.61 8.02 -3.13
CA ALA A 55 -12.02 9.22 -2.53
C ALA A 55 -11.33 8.89 -1.20
N PRO A 56 -10.29 9.62 -0.80
CA PRO A 56 -9.69 9.50 0.52
C PRO A 56 -10.71 9.74 1.64
N PRO A 57 -10.54 9.10 2.80
CA PRO A 57 -11.44 9.30 3.93
C PRO A 57 -11.29 10.72 4.51
N ALA A 58 -12.34 11.25 5.11
CA ALA A 58 -12.31 12.55 5.77
C ALA A 58 -11.36 12.59 6.97
N THR A 59 -11.19 11.45 7.64
CA THR A 59 -10.23 11.29 8.75
C THR A 59 -9.04 10.47 8.29
N ALA A 60 -7.86 11.07 8.29
CA ALA A 60 -6.63 10.41 7.89
C ALA A 60 -6.42 9.08 8.65
N GLY A 61 -5.89 8.07 7.95
CA GLY A 61 -5.61 6.76 8.53
C GLY A 61 -6.81 5.83 8.69
N THR A 62 -8.04 6.28 8.40
CA THR A 62 -9.22 5.39 8.40
C THR A 62 -9.37 4.67 7.06
N ALA A 63 -9.92 3.44 7.11
CA ALA A 63 -10.26 2.73 5.87
C ALA A 63 -11.48 3.38 5.20
N VAL A 64 -11.47 3.41 3.87
CA VAL A 64 -12.62 3.86 3.07
C VAL A 64 -13.29 2.66 2.39
N SER A 65 -14.61 2.60 2.45
CA SER A 65 -15.39 1.54 1.79
C SER A 65 -15.74 1.93 0.37
N PHE A 66 -15.87 0.93 -0.50
CA PHE A 66 -16.39 1.08 -1.86
C PHE A 66 -17.34 -0.05 -2.22
N ALA A 67 -18.18 0.18 -3.22
CA ALA A 67 -19.04 -0.84 -3.81
C ALA A 67 -19.21 -0.57 -5.30
N PHE A 68 -19.15 -1.61 -6.12
CA PHE A 68 -19.45 -1.49 -7.54
C PHE A 68 -20.97 -1.41 -7.76
N PRO A 69 -21.43 -0.58 -8.71
CA PRO A 69 -22.86 -0.40 -8.96
C PRO A 69 -23.52 -1.63 -9.59
N ASN A 70 -22.76 -2.39 -10.39
CA ASN A 70 -23.27 -3.58 -11.06
C ASN A 70 -23.17 -4.78 -10.11
N LYS A 71 -24.29 -5.51 -10.02
CA LYS A 71 -24.37 -6.75 -9.26
C LYS A 71 -24.01 -7.94 -10.13
N LEU A 72 -23.52 -8.98 -9.50
CA LEU A 72 -23.21 -10.26 -10.11
C LEU A 72 -24.32 -11.27 -9.80
N GLU A 73 -24.52 -12.22 -10.70
CA GLU A 73 -25.35 -13.39 -10.47
C GLU A 73 -24.52 -14.51 -9.80
N TYR A 74 -25.23 -15.52 -9.29
CA TYR A 74 -24.57 -16.70 -8.73
C TYR A 74 -23.71 -17.39 -9.80
N GLY A 75 -22.44 -17.62 -9.49
CA GLY A 75 -21.49 -18.27 -10.42
C GLY A 75 -20.68 -17.30 -11.27
N ASP A 76 -21.01 -16.01 -11.31
CA ASP A 76 -20.20 -15.01 -11.98
C ASP A 76 -18.84 -14.84 -11.30
N THR A 77 -17.80 -14.68 -12.11
CA THR A 77 -16.47 -14.37 -11.59
C THR A 77 -16.24 -12.87 -11.52
N TYR A 78 -15.46 -12.43 -10.55
CA TYR A 78 -14.98 -11.06 -10.45
C TYR A 78 -13.46 -11.02 -10.27
N ASN A 79 -12.86 -9.94 -10.75
CA ASN A 79 -11.46 -9.62 -10.52
C ASN A 79 -11.30 -8.09 -10.41
N VAL A 80 -11.19 -7.60 -9.18
CA VAL A 80 -11.00 -6.17 -8.92
C VAL A 80 -9.55 -5.80 -9.11
N THR A 81 -9.31 -4.83 -9.99
CA THR A 81 -7.97 -4.29 -10.25
C THR A 81 -7.96 -2.77 -10.10
N VAL A 82 -6.77 -2.22 -9.86
CA VAL A 82 -6.57 -0.79 -9.85
C VAL A 82 -6.42 -0.32 -11.31
N LYS A 83 -7.42 0.43 -11.79
CA LYS A 83 -7.42 1.03 -13.14
C LYS A 83 -6.56 2.29 -13.19
N THR A 84 -6.66 3.12 -12.16
CA THR A 84 -5.86 4.35 -12.02
C THR A 84 -5.36 4.44 -10.59
N GLN A 85 -4.05 4.59 -10.44
CA GLN A 85 -3.43 4.82 -9.12
C GLN A 85 -3.76 6.24 -8.63
N PRO A 86 -3.90 6.45 -7.31
CA PRO A 86 -4.04 7.79 -6.76
C PRO A 86 -2.75 8.59 -6.95
N ALA A 87 -2.84 9.90 -6.87
CA ALA A 87 -1.66 10.76 -6.89
C ALA A 87 -0.73 10.36 -5.72
N HIS A 88 0.57 10.36 -5.95
CA HIS A 88 1.61 10.17 -4.92
C HIS A 88 1.55 8.87 -4.12
N GLN A 89 0.70 7.91 -4.55
CA GLN A 89 0.52 6.63 -3.86
C GLN A 89 0.47 5.45 -4.83
N TYR A 90 0.77 4.28 -4.31
CA TYR A 90 0.58 3.00 -4.98
C TYR A 90 -0.37 2.12 -4.16
N CYS A 91 -1.44 1.66 -4.80
CA CYS A 91 -2.43 0.77 -4.20
C CYS A 91 -2.34 -0.63 -4.81
N GLU A 92 -2.43 -1.65 -3.96
CA GLU A 92 -2.31 -3.06 -4.32
C GLU A 92 -3.29 -3.90 -3.47
N PRO A 93 -3.53 -5.19 -3.83
CA PRO A 93 -4.25 -6.11 -2.95
C PRO A 93 -3.62 -6.15 -1.56
N HIS A 94 -4.45 -6.20 -0.53
CA HIS A 94 -3.97 -6.21 0.86
C HIS A 94 -3.12 -7.45 1.14
N ARG A 95 -1.93 -7.29 1.70
CA ARG A 95 -0.93 -8.37 1.87
C ARG A 95 -1.44 -9.57 2.66
N GLU A 96 -2.29 -9.33 3.66
CA GLU A 96 -2.90 -10.40 4.47
C GLU A 96 -4.12 -11.06 3.79
N ALA A 97 -4.62 -10.49 2.69
CA ALA A 97 -5.77 -11.00 1.97
C ALA A 97 -5.60 -10.82 0.44
N PRO A 98 -4.50 -11.29 -0.15
CA PRO A 98 -4.18 -11.02 -1.56
C PRO A 98 -5.19 -11.64 -2.53
N LEU A 99 -5.87 -12.72 -2.13
CA LEU A 99 -6.89 -13.40 -2.93
C LEU A 99 -8.29 -12.79 -2.78
N SER A 100 -8.49 -11.79 -1.93
CA SER A 100 -9.81 -11.16 -1.74
C SER A 100 -10.30 -10.41 -2.97
N VAL A 101 -9.39 -10.06 -3.89
CA VAL A 101 -9.70 -9.25 -5.08
C VAL A 101 -10.37 -10.04 -6.20
N SER A 102 -10.32 -11.38 -6.18
CA SER A 102 -10.94 -12.19 -7.23
C SER A 102 -11.52 -13.50 -6.68
N ASP A 103 -12.72 -13.85 -7.09
CA ASP A 103 -13.38 -15.12 -6.77
C ASP A 103 -14.63 -15.28 -7.67
N THR A 104 -15.48 -16.26 -7.32
CA THR A 104 -16.79 -16.49 -7.91
C THR A 104 -17.88 -16.05 -6.95
N ALA A 105 -18.86 -15.30 -7.44
CA ALA A 105 -20.02 -14.85 -6.66
C ALA A 105 -20.85 -16.06 -6.17
N GLY A 106 -21.29 -15.98 -4.92
CA GLY A 106 -22.06 -17.06 -4.28
C GLY A 106 -21.22 -18.10 -3.54
N ARG A 107 -19.89 -18.09 -3.65
CA ARG A 107 -19.03 -18.94 -2.81
C ARG A 107 -18.93 -18.46 -1.37
N LEU A 108 -19.05 -17.17 -1.17
CA LEU A 108 -19.08 -16.50 0.13
C LEU A 108 -20.39 -15.74 0.29
N ALA A 109 -20.90 -15.66 1.50
CA ALA A 109 -22.13 -14.91 1.81
C ALA A 109 -21.99 -13.40 1.48
N THR A 110 -20.78 -12.86 1.54
CA THR A 110 -20.47 -11.47 1.18
C THR A 110 -19.13 -11.40 0.48
N ILE A 111 -19.04 -10.57 -0.56
CA ILE A 111 -17.78 -10.25 -1.22
C ILE A 111 -17.15 -9.06 -0.49
N ASN A 112 -15.97 -9.27 0.06
CA ASN A 112 -15.22 -8.25 0.80
C ASN A 112 -13.80 -8.13 0.26
N VAL A 113 -13.64 -7.27 -0.75
CA VAL A 113 -12.35 -6.96 -1.38
C VAL A 113 -11.52 -6.07 -0.45
N ARG A 114 -10.26 -6.40 -0.28
CA ARG A 114 -9.34 -5.64 0.56
C ARG A 114 -8.15 -5.13 -0.24
N LEU A 115 -7.96 -3.82 -0.25
CA LEU A 115 -6.84 -3.13 -0.87
C LEU A 115 -6.07 -2.33 0.18
N GLN A 116 -4.81 -2.06 -0.08
CA GLN A 116 -3.96 -1.19 0.71
C GLN A 116 -3.21 -0.22 -0.20
N CYS A 117 -3.02 1.01 0.25
CA CYS A 117 -2.24 2.03 -0.43
C CYS A 117 -1.05 2.45 0.44
N SER A 118 0.07 2.74 -0.19
CA SER A 118 1.27 3.29 0.45
C SER A 118 1.71 4.55 -0.29
N VAL A 119 2.19 5.53 0.45
CA VAL A 119 2.77 6.75 -0.14
C VAL A 119 4.05 6.40 -0.89
N ASN A 120 4.22 6.97 -2.08
CA ASN A 120 5.41 6.77 -2.90
C ASN A 120 6.64 7.27 -2.15
N THR A 121 7.73 6.54 -2.24
CA THR A 121 9.00 6.90 -1.61
C THR A 121 10.11 6.90 -2.63
N PHE A 122 11.03 7.83 -2.53
CA PHE A 122 12.15 7.95 -3.45
C PHE A 122 13.46 8.22 -2.72
N PRO A 123 14.60 7.74 -3.26
CA PRO A 123 15.89 7.98 -2.67
C PRO A 123 16.32 9.43 -2.82
N ILE A 124 17.15 9.88 -1.89
CA ILE A 124 17.85 11.17 -1.95
C ILE A 124 19.36 10.89 -2.03
N GLY A 125 20.11 11.77 -2.71
CA GLY A 125 21.55 11.60 -2.85
C GLY A 125 22.18 12.67 -3.73
N GLY A 126 23.40 12.39 -4.16
CA GLY A 126 24.19 13.28 -4.99
C GLY A 126 25.58 12.75 -5.22
N THR A 127 26.53 13.67 -5.42
CA THR A 127 27.93 13.33 -5.63
C THR A 127 28.80 13.93 -4.54
N VAL A 128 29.84 13.21 -4.15
CA VAL A 128 30.93 13.71 -3.27
C VAL A 128 32.17 13.92 -4.12
N THR A 129 32.77 15.09 -4.01
CA THR A 129 34.01 15.45 -4.69
C THR A 129 35.11 15.81 -3.71
N GLY A 130 36.37 15.70 -4.13
CA GLY A 130 37.53 16.07 -3.31
C GLY A 130 37.99 15.03 -2.31
N LEU A 131 37.51 13.76 -2.41
CA LEU A 131 38.04 12.63 -1.65
C LEU A 131 39.05 11.84 -2.48
N THR A 132 40.08 11.32 -1.81
CA THR A 132 41.01 10.30 -2.34
C THR A 132 40.90 9.04 -1.49
N ALA A 133 41.54 7.96 -1.90
CA ALA A 133 41.55 6.70 -1.14
C ALA A 133 42.10 6.83 0.29
N ALA A 134 42.91 7.87 0.56
CA ALA A 134 43.46 8.15 1.89
C ALA A 134 42.46 8.88 2.82
N ASN A 135 41.40 9.49 2.27
CA ASN A 135 40.40 10.23 3.04
C ASN A 135 39.22 9.32 3.41
N THR A 136 39.36 8.61 4.51
CA THR A 136 38.34 7.65 4.99
C THR A 136 37.48 8.27 6.10
N GLY A 137 36.28 7.70 6.33
CA GLY A 137 35.43 8.02 7.47
C GLY A 137 34.35 9.07 7.21
N LEU A 138 34.14 9.52 5.97
CA LEU A 138 32.98 10.39 5.69
C LEU A 138 31.68 9.63 5.94
N VAL A 139 30.80 10.19 6.78
CA VAL A 139 29.45 9.70 7.01
C VAL A 139 28.45 10.80 6.77
N LEU A 140 27.48 10.56 5.90
CA LEU A 140 26.35 11.44 5.62
C LEU A 140 25.08 10.84 6.21
N ALA A 141 24.17 11.68 6.71
CA ALA A 141 22.87 11.22 7.22
C ALA A 141 21.75 12.17 6.85
N ASN A 142 20.53 11.62 6.72
CA ASN A 142 19.29 12.37 6.56
C ASN A 142 18.63 12.51 7.94
N GLY A 143 18.89 13.63 8.63
CA GLY A 143 18.44 13.83 10.02
C GLY A 143 18.95 12.73 10.96
N SER A 144 18.26 12.55 12.08
CA SER A 144 18.63 11.54 13.09
C SER A 144 18.05 10.15 12.84
N THR A 145 16.97 10.04 12.05
CA THR A 145 16.21 8.80 11.84
C THR A 145 16.10 8.37 10.38
N GLY A 146 16.44 9.25 9.43
CA GLY A 146 16.33 9.01 7.98
C GLY A 146 17.47 8.17 7.39
N GLY A 147 18.30 7.56 8.23
CA GLY A 147 19.40 6.69 7.83
C GLY A 147 20.68 7.44 7.49
N SER A 148 21.77 6.69 7.36
CA SER A 148 23.10 7.18 7.06
C SER A 148 23.83 6.33 6.04
N VAL A 149 24.85 6.90 5.39
CA VAL A 149 25.73 6.20 4.46
C VAL A 149 27.18 6.61 4.71
N ALA A 150 28.08 5.62 4.75
CA ALA A 150 29.51 5.85 4.71
C ALA A 150 29.96 5.98 3.25
N VAL A 151 30.76 7.01 2.95
CA VAL A 151 31.23 7.30 1.60
C VAL A 151 32.77 7.25 1.58
N SER A 152 33.32 6.47 0.68
CA SER A 152 34.78 6.35 0.47
C SER A 152 35.08 6.12 -1.00
N GLN A 153 36.28 6.53 -1.45
CA GLN A 153 36.78 6.15 -2.78
C GLN A 153 36.97 4.62 -2.84
N PRO A 154 36.69 3.98 -3.99
CA PRO A 154 37.07 2.59 -4.21
C PRO A 154 38.58 2.39 -4.01
N THR A 155 38.93 1.25 -3.44
CA THR A 155 40.34 0.87 -3.25
C THR A 155 41.07 0.73 -4.61
N GLY A 156 42.23 1.38 -4.74
CA GLY A 156 43.02 1.35 -5.98
C GLY A 156 42.79 2.55 -6.89
N ASP A 157 41.81 3.39 -6.64
CA ASP A 157 41.64 4.64 -7.38
C ASP A 157 42.41 5.77 -6.67
N THR A 158 43.40 6.33 -7.35
CA THR A 158 44.17 7.47 -6.87
C THR A 158 43.55 8.81 -7.30
N ALA A 159 42.52 8.76 -8.12
CA ALA A 159 41.81 9.95 -8.61
C ALA A 159 40.82 10.47 -7.59
N SER A 160 40.68 11.78 -7.51
CA SER A 160 39.65 12.46 -6.70
C SER A 160 38.36 12.65 -7.52
N GLY A 161 37.92 11.58 -8.18
CA GLY A 161 36.69 11.58 -9.00
C GLY A 161 35.42 11.74 -8.15
N PRO A 162 34.30 12.15 -8.76
CA PRO A 162 33.01 12.23 -8.05
C PRO A 162 32.53 10.82 -7.66
N ILE A 163 32.12 10.68 -6.40
CA ILE A 163 31.56 9.45 -5.84
C ILE A 163 30.06 9.65 -5.71
N VAL A 164 29.26 8.82 -6.36
CA VAL A 164 27.79 8.84 -6.21
C VAL A 164 27.44 8.21 -4.85
N TYR A 165 26.54 8.84 -4.13
CA TYR A 165 25.97 8.29 -2.89
C TYR A 165 24.46 8.38 -2.91
N THR A 166 23.82 7.48 -2.16
CA THR A 166 22.37 7.41 -2.03
C THR A 166 22.04 7.13 -0.55
N LEU A 167 21.10 7.88 -0.01
CA LEU A 167 20.50 7.67 1.30
C LEU A 167 19.14 6.96 1.13
N PRO A 168 18.61 6.37 2.21
CA PRO A 168 17.30 5.70 2.18
C PRO A 168 16.18 6.57 1.63
N ASN A 169 15.13 5.89 1.15
CA ASN A 169 13.96 6.55 0.58
C ASN A 169 13.26 7.46 1.59
N VAL A 170 12.78 8.59 1.08
CA VAL A 170 11.94 9.56 1.78
C VAL A 170 10.55 9.54 1.14
N ALA A 171 9.49 9.57 1.95
CA ALA A 171 8.13 9.57 1.44
C ALA A 171 7.76 10.93 0.82
N TYR A 172 6.88 10.91 -0.17
CA TYR A 172 6.34 12.13 -0.77
C TYR A 172 5.86 13.11 0.30
N ASN A 173 6.11 14.39 0.09
CA ASN A 173 5.75 15.50 0.98
C ASN A 173 6.44 15.49 2.36
N VAL A 174 7.39 14.59 2.60
CA VAL A 174 8.22 14.60 3.82
C VAL A 174 9.49 15.42 3.60
N SER A 175 9.85 16.24 4.60
CA SER A 175 11.08 17.02 4.56
C SER A 175 12.30 16.11 4.76
N TYR A 176 13.40 16.46 4.09
CA TYR A 176 14.70 15.83 4.29
C TYR A 176 15.76 16.87 4.66
N GLY A 177 16.82 16.42 5.33
CA GLY A 177 17.94 17.27 5.72
C GLY A 177 19.24 16.48 5.82
N VAL A 178 20.11 16.60 4.79
CA VAL A 178 21.37 15.86 4.72
C VAL A 178 22.50 16.63 5.40
N THR A 179 23.20 15.98 6.31
CA THR A 179 24.32 16.56 7.07
C THR A 179 25.53 15.64 7.03
N VAL A 180 26.71 16.22 7.19
CA VAL A 180 27.94 15.47 7.47
C VAL A 180 27.97 15.15 8.96
N VAL A 181 27.80 13.87 9.29
CA VAL A 181 27.85 13.39 10.68
C VAL A 181 29.30 13.20 11.13
N THR A 182 30.13 12.65 10.22
CA THR A 182 31.56 12.45 10.48
C THR A 182 32.34 12.98 9.30
N GLN A 183 33.30 13.87 9.59
CA GLN A 183 34.25 14.37 8.60
C GLN A 183 35.31 13.31 8.27
N PRO A 184 35.75 13.21 7.01
CA PRO A 184 36.79 12.28 6.63
C PRO A 184 38.16 12.76 7.10
N THR A 185 39.09 11.83 7.21
CA THR A 185 40.50 12.18 7.61
C THR A 185 41.12 13.19 6.65
N GLY A 186 41.62 14.30 7.19
CA GLY A 186 42.36 15.32 6.45
C GLY A 186 41.54 16.14 5.46
N ARG A 187 40.20 16.10 5.55
CA ARG A 187 39.31 16.90 4.74
C ARG A 187 38.15 17.47 5.55
N PHE A 188 37.67 18.60 5.08
CA PHE A 188 36.44 19.22 5.56
C PHE A 188 35.39 19.24 4.42
N CYS A 189 34.27 18.62 4.66
CA CYS A 189 33.20 18.45 3.66
C CYS A 189 32.00 19.35 4.00
N THR A 190 31.45 19.98 2.96
CA THR A 190 30.23 20.79 3.01
C THR A 190 29.19 20.25 2.06
N VAL A 191 27.92 20.37 2.43
CA VAL A 191 26.77 19.88 1.63
C VAL A 191 26.08 21.06 0.95
N ALA A 192 25.89 20.97 -0.37
CA ALA A 192 25.05 21.87 -1.14
C ALA A 192 23.64 21.31 -1.25
N ASN A 193 22.62 22.17 -1.26
CA ASN A 193 21.20 21.82 -1.29
C ASN A 193 20.79 20.80 -0.21
N PRO A 194 21.19 21.01 1.06
CA PRO A 194 21.08 19.98 2.08
C PRO A 194 19.64 19.63 2.47
N THR A 195 18.69 20.53 2.24
CA THR A 195 17.30 20.38 2.71
C THR A 195 16.29 20.57 1.60
N GLY A 196 15.13 19.95 1.75
CA GLY A 196 14.00 20.10 0.85
C GLY A 196 12.79 19.28 1.29
N ILE A 197 11.76 19.28 0.45
CA ILE A 197 10.57 18.44 0.59
C ILE A 197 10.58 17.43 -0.56
N MET A 198 10.30 16.15 -0.26
CA MET A 198 10.31 15.08 -1.24
C MET A 198 9.14 15.22 -2.22
N GLY A 199 9.45 15.18 -3.51
CA GLY A 199 8.48 15.12 -4.60
C GLY A 199 8.25 13.68 -5.10
N ASP A 200 7.78 13.57 -6.36
CA ASP A 200 7.51 12.28 -7.02
C ASP A 200 8.71 11.74 -7.82
N ALA A 201 9.90 12.17 -7.50
CA ALA A 201 11.12 11.72 -8.16
C ALA A 201 12.31 11.71 -7.21
N GLU A 202 13.30 10.88 -7.53
CA GLU A 202 14.57 10.85 -6.81
C GLU A 202 15.29 12.21 -6.80
N ILE A 203 15.96 12.53 -5.71
CA ILE A 203 16.79 13.73 -5.57
C ILE A 203 18.26 13.35 -5.75
N LYS A 204 18.93 13.96 -6.75
CA LYS A 204 20.34 13.64 -7.11
C LYS A 204 21.29 14.85 -7.00
N ASN A 205 20.84 15.97 -6.47
CA ASN A 205 21.58 17.24 -6.46
C ASN A 205 22.06 17.67 -5.08
N ILE A 206 22.06 16.78 -4.11
CA ILE A 206 22.60 17.04 -2.77
C ILE A 206 24.11 16.75 -2.83
N ASN A 207 24.86 17.71 -3.38
CA ASN A 207 26.28 17.52 -3.65
C ASN A 207 27.16 17.89 -2.47
N VAL A 208 28.22 17.13 -2.26
CA VAL A 208 29.18 17.30 -1.17
C VAL A 208 30.55 17.65 -1.76
N THR A 209 31.14 18.72 -1.26
CA THR A 209 32.49 19.15 -1.64
C THR A 209 33.42 19.05 -0.45
N CYS A 210 34.53 18.34 -0.60
CA CYS A 210 35.54 18.16 0.46
C CYS A 210 36.83 18.84 0.07
N VAL A 211 37.37 19.70 0.97
CA VAL A 211 38.62 20.44 0.80
C VAL A 211 39.62 20.00 1.84
N PRO A 212 40.95 20.15 1.61
CA PRO A 212 41.95 19.89 2.63
C PRO A 212 41.76 20.76 3.90
N THR A 213 42.05 20.16 5.07
CA THR A 213 42.04 20.85 6.37
C THR A 213 43.41 21.45 6.70
#